data_d7bc66094c95bc3277a2e3260c701d18
#
_entry.id   d7bc66094c95bc3277a2e3260c701d18
#
_cell.length_a   1.000
_cell.length_b   1.000
_cell.length_c   1.000
_cell.angle_alpha   90.00
_cell.angle_beta   90.00
_cell.angle_gamma   90.00
#
_symmetry.space_group_name_H-M   'P 1'
#
loop_
_entity.id
_entity.type
_entity.pdbx_description
1 polymer ?
#
loop_
_entity_poly.entity_id
_entity_poly.type
_entity_poly.pdbx_seq_one_letter_code
_entity_poly.pdbx_strand_id
1 'polypeptide(L)'
;MKNVRTQTGKLGPPPESDPALRQSKHRRVFDHLLASIQSGELKPGDRLPSEAELGKFFDASRITVAKAVHDLQRMGLVPRRPGSGTHVLAEKSPTGRTFGLLIPELGLTEIFEPICHGMMRTQRARPDALLWGNSAASVHDSALAAEQMVQSFISQKVAGVFFAPIELADERDTTNRRIARMLDRADIPFVLLDRCYMPYPERSPHDLVGVDNRRAGHLATAHLLSLGARRVVFLGAQFAANTVDARITGFYEALRTHAVNPDWEPVWRGSPEDEQFVRHMLDSARPDAVVCANDLTAARLMQVLLAFGLRIPDDIKIVGMDDVRYASLLPVPLTTVHQDCAGIGTVAMATMLERLEHPELPIRDVLVPVRLVVRRSCGFQQLKASRSESNGAGKESGH
;
A
#
# COMPACT_ATOMS: atom_id res chain seq x y z
N MET A 1 15.66 46.22 -20.85
CA MET A 1 16.17 45.04 -20.13
C MET A 1 16.50 45.45 -18.71
N LYS A 2 15.59 45.19 -17.74
CA LYS A 2 15.81 45.49 -16.32
C LYS A 2 16.52 44.31 -15.67
N ASN A 3 17.74 44.56 -15.16
CA ASN A 3 18.50 43.59 -14.36
C ASN A 3 17.74 43.32 -13.05
N VAL A 4 17.06 42.15 -12.98
CA VAL A 4 16.52 41.62 -11.71
C VAL A 4 17.72 41.09 -10.92
N ARG A 5 18.21 41.84 -9.93
CA ARG A 5 19.16 41.30 -8.94
C ARG A 5 18.45 40.20 -8.14
N THR A 6 18.79 38.98 -8.39
CA THR A 6 18.38 37.81 -7.59
C THR A 6 18.98 37.97 -6.19
N GLN A 7 18.16 38.09 -5.17
CA GLN A 7 18.62 38.14 -3.78
C GLN A 7 19.02 36.71 -3.37
N THR A 8 20.15 36.60 -2.69
CA THR A 8 20.55 35.36 -2.04
C THR A 8 19.79 35.25 -0.71
N GLY A 9 19.02 34.18 -0.51
CA GLY A 9 18.27 34.00 0.71
C GLY A 9 19.22 33.92 1.93
N LYS A 10 18.86 34.63 3.02
CA LYS A 10 19.59 34.56 4.29
C LYS A 10 19.06 33.35 5.08
N LEU A 11 19.97 32.47 5.49
CA LEU A 11 19.68 31.36 6.40
C LEU A 11 19.77 31.84 7.84
N GLY A 12 18.82 31.45 8.68
CA GLY A 12 18.89 31.60 10.12
C GLY A 12 20.04 30.78 10.73
N PRO A 13 20.38 31.00 12.02
CA PRO A 13 21.49 30.31 12.68
C PRO A 13 21.25 28.79 12.65
N PRO A 14 22.34 27.98 12.49
CA PRO A 14 22.21 26.53 12.53
C PRO A 14 21.71 26.10 13.93
N PRO A 15 20.84 25.09 14.03
CA PRO A 15 20.39 24.57 15.32
C PRO A 15 21.59 24.09 16.12
N GLU A 16 21.64 24.48 17.41
CA GLU A 16 22.66 24.01 18.35
C GLU A 16 22.63 22.47 18.38
N SER A 17 23.82 21.87 18.31
CA SER A 17 23.96 20.42 18.31
C SER A 17 23.69 19.87 19.72
N ASP A 18 22.58 19.16 19.89
CA ASP A 18 22.34 18.32 21.06
C ASP A 18 23.38 17.18 21.06
N PRO A 19 24.22 17.06 22.09
CA PRO A 19 25.25 16.02 22.18
C PRO A 19 24.72 14.59 22.19
N ALA A 20 23.43 14.38 22.47
CA ALA A 20 22.79 13.07 22.60
C ALA A 20 22.37 12.45 21.25
N LEU A 21 22.26 13.23 20.17
CA LEU A 21 21.86 12.76 18.85
C LEU A 21 22.98 13.00 17.83
N ARG A 22 23.88 12.03 17.62
CA ARG A 22 24.90 12.05 16.55
C ARG A 22 24.26 11.96 15.17
N GLN A 23 23.55 13.00 14.74
CA GLN A 23 23.09 13.11 13.35
C GLN A 23 24.30 13.34 12.42
N SER A 24 24.31 12.67 11.26
CA SER A 24 25.36 12.89 10.25
C SER A 24 25.33 14.34 9.77
N LYS A 25 26.51 14.94 9.46
CA LYS A 25 26.58 16.31 8.93
C LYS A 25 25.70 16.50 7.68
N HIS A 26 25.56 15.47 6.83
CA HIS A 26 24.64 15.44 5.71
C HIS A 26 23.18 15.65 6.15
N ARG A 27 22.72 14.92 7.15
CA ARG A 27 21.32 15.00 7.65
C ARG A 27 21.04 16.38 8.24
N ARG A 28 21.97 16.95 9.00
CA ARG A 28 21.82 18.31 9.55
C ARG A 28 21.68 19.36 8.46
N VAL A 29 22.49 19.31 7.39
CA VAL A 29 22.39 20.22 6.24
C VAL A 29 21.04 20.07 5.56
N PHE A 30 20.63 18.82 5.30
CA PHE A 30 19.40 18.53 4.61
C PHE A 30 18.17 19.01 5.42
N ASP A 31 18.07 18.64 6.71
CA ASP A 31 16.92 18.99 7.56
C ASP A 31 16.80 20.51 7.77
N HIS A 32 17.92 21.21 7.92
CA HIS A 32 17.88 22.68 8.08
C HIS A 32 17.43 23.38 6.80
N LEU A 33 17.97 23.01 5.63
CA LEU A 33 17.53 23.60 4.38
C LEU A 33 16.06 23.27 4.07
N LEU A 34 15.61 22.06 4.38
CA LEU A 34 14.21 21.66 4.23
C LEU A 34 13.30 22.51 5.14
N ALA A 35 13.68 22.66 6.42
CA ALA A 35 12.94 23.48 7.39
C ALA A 35 12.87 24.95 6.96
N SER A 36 13.98 25.53 6.47
CA SER A 36 14.02 26.92 5.99
C SER A 36 13.17 27.15 4.73
N ILE A 37 13.04 26.14 3.86
CA ILE A 37 12.13 26.19 2.71
C ILE A 37 10.67 26.09 3.19
N GLN A 38 10.37 25.15 4.10
CA GLN A 38 9.01 24.92 4.61
C GLN A 38 8.49 26.08 5.47
N SER A 39 9.37 26.73 6.26
CA SER A 39 9.01 27.91 7.08
C SER A 39 8.87 29.19 6.25
N GLY A 40 9.26 29.19 4.96
CA GLY A 40 9.26 30.38 4.11
C GLY A 40 10.43 31.34 4.39
N GLU A 41 11.41 30.97 5.20
CA GLU A 41 12.65 31.73 5.41
C GLU A 41 13.45 31.81 4.10
N LEU A 42 13.55 30.68 3.37
CA LEU A 42 13.99 30.63 1.98
C LEU A 42 12.74 30.70 1.08
N LYS A 43 12.51 31.84 0.47
CA LYS A 43 11.33 32.07 -0.37
C LYS A 43 11.47 31.45 -1.75
N PRO A 44 10.35 31.08 -2.37
CA PRO A 44 10.32 30.68 -3.76
C PRO A 44 11.02 31.68 -4.68
N GLY A 45 11.94 31.20 -5.49
CA GLY A 45 12.79 32.04 -6.38
C GLY A 45 14.11 32.48 -5.77
N ASP A 46 14.30 32.38 -4.46
CA ASP A 46 15.57 32.71 -3.81
C ASP A 46 16.67 31.78 -4.28
N ARG A 47 17.87 32.31 -4.41
CA ARG A 47 19.06 31.52 -4.69
C ARG A 47 19.56 30.89 -3.38
N LEU A 48 19.76 29.58 -3.36
CA LEU A 48 20.47 28.93 -2.25
C LEU A 48 21.90 29.47 -2.14
N PRO A 49 22.42 29.58 -0.90
CA PRO A 49 23.85 29.82 -0.72
C PRO A 49 24.67 28.76 -1.44
N SER A 50 25.85 29.14 -1.91
CA SER A 50 26.72 28.21 -2.61
C SER A 50 27.15 27.04 -1.72
N GLU A 51 27.53 25.91 -2.34
CA GLU A 51 28.03 24.74 -1.60
C GLU A 51 29.24 25.10 -0.70
N ALA A 52 30.03 26.11 -1.08
CA ALA A 52 31.16 26.58 -0.30
C ALA A 52 30.68 27.38 0.94
N GLU A 53 29.66 28.23 0.80
CA GLU A 53 29.04 28.97 1.91
C GLU A 53 28.36 28.03 2.87
N LEU A 54 27.57 27.09 2.36
CA LEU A 54 26.91 26.04 3.18
C LEU A 54 27.95 25.16 3.89
N GLY A 55 29.06 24.83 3.22
CA GLY A 55 30.14 24.08 3.84
C GLY A 55 30.75 24.77 5.04
N LYS A 56 30.97 26.09 4.95
CA LYS A 56 31.46 26.91 6.08
C LYS A 56 30.40 27.02 7.19
N PHE A 57 29.16 27.23 6.82
CA PHE A 57 28.05 27.43 7.75
C PHE A 57 27.78 26.20 8.62
N PHE A 58 27.84 24.99 8.05
CA PHE A 58 27.58 23.73 8.73
C PHE A 58 28.84 22.98 9.19
N ASP A 59 30.02 23.55 8.99
CA ASP A 59 31.32 22.85 9.19
C ASP A 59 31.30 21.46 8.49
N ALA A 60 30.87 21.42 7.25
CA ALA A 60 30.69 20.23 6.45
C ALA A 60 31.56 20.25 5.19
N SER A 61 31.99 19.08 4.73
CA SER A 61 32.71 19.00 3.46
C SER A 61 31.81 19.37 2.28
N ARG A 62 32.41 19.90 1.20
CA ARG A 62 31.68 20.24 -0.03
C ARG A 62 30.89 19.05 -0.59
N ILE A 63 31.46 17.84 -0.50
CA ILE A 63 30.78 16.61 -0.94
C ILE A 63 29.55 16.34 -0.10
N THR A 64 29.62 16.53 1.22
CA THR A 64 28.50 16.35 2.15
C THR A 64 27.36 17.32 1.85
N VAL A 65 27.67 18.59 1.59
CA VAL A 65 26.70 19.61 1.21
C VAL A 65 26.09 19.31 -0.16
N ALA A 66 26.94 18.98 -1.15
CA ALA A 66 26.46 18.65 -2.50
C ALA A 66 25.47 17.48 -2.48
N LYS A 67 25.71 16.46 -1.64
CA LYS A 67 24.81 15.33 -1.46
C LYS A 67 23.46 15.76 -0.86
N ALA A 68 23.46 16.60 0.18
CA ALA A 68 22.22 17.11 0.78
C ALA A 68 21.42 17.99 -0.20
N VAL A 69 22.09 18.87 -0.95
CA VAL A 69 21.45 19.66 -2.01
C VAL A 69 20.93 18.78 -3.14
N HIS A 70 21.64 17.73 -3.51
CA HIS A 70 21.19 16.77 -4.52
C HIS A 70 19.93 16.01 -4.06
N ASP A 71 19.82 15.66 -2.77
CA ASP A 71 18.62 15.02 -2.23
C ASP A 71 17.43 15.99 -2.27
N LEU A 72 17.60 17.27 -1.95
CA LEU A 72 16.57 18.31 -2.14
C LEU A 72 16.20 18.51 -3.63
N GLN A 73 17.18 18.36 -4.55
CA GLN A 73 16.91 18.38 -6.00
C GLN A 73 16.07 17.17 -6.44
N ARG A 74 16.37 15.99 -5.91
CA ARG A 74 15.58 14.78 -6.18
C ARG A 74 14.13 14.91 -5.68
N MET A 75 13.91 15.65 -4.61
CA MET A 75 12.59 16.01 -4.10
C MET A 75 11.91 17.13 -4.92
N GLY A 76 12.59 17.69 -5.92
CA GLY A 76 12.06 18.74 -6.76
C GLY A 76 12.00 20.13 -6.11
N LEU A 77 12.56 20.32 -4.90
CA LEU A 77 12.46 21.55 -4.14
C LEU A 77 13.43 22.64 -4.62
N VAL A 78 14.56 22.24 -5.20
CA VAL A 78 15.66 23.17 -5.57
C VAL A 78 16.29 22.81 -6.93
N PRO A 79 15.66 23.14 -8.07
CA PRO A 79 16.22 22.83 -9.38
C PRO A 79 17.53 23.61 -9.63
N ARG A 80 18.48 22.95 -10.26
CA ARG A 80 19.73 23.58 -10.72
C ARG A 80 19.51 24.26 -12.08
N ARG A 81 19.83 25.55 -12.17
CA ARG A 81 19.83 26.27 -13.45
C ARG A 81 21.29 26.44 -13.93
N PRO A 82 21.66 25.96 -15.12
CA PRO A 82 22.99 26.15 -15.67
C PRO A 82 23.36 27.65 -15.67
N GLY A 83 24.53 28.01 -15.12
CA GLY A 83 25.02 29.39 -15.06
C GLY A 83 24.42 30.28 -13.99
N SER A 84 23.29 29.88 -13.33
CA SER A 84 22.58 30.73 -12.34
C SER A 84 22.61 30.16 -10.91
N GLY A 85 23.04 28.91 -10.72
CA GLY A 85 23.08 28.27 -9.41
C GLY A 85 21.83 27.45 -9.08
N THR A 86 21.69 27.06 -7.82
CA THR A 86 20.53 26.33 -7.28
C THR A 86 19.57 27.32 -6.67
N HIS A 87 18.33 27.28 -7.06
CA HIS A 87 17.28 28.18 -6.56
C HIS A 87 16.19 27.36 -5.87
N VAL A 88 15.58 27.93 -4.83
CA VAL A 88 14.32 27.42 -4.31
C VAL A 88 13.31 27.48 -5.45
N LEU A 89 12.56 26.41 -5.66
CA LEU A 89 11.57 26.38 -6.72
C LEU A 89 10.68 27.62 -6.53
N ALA A 90 10.69 28.53 -7.51
CA ALA A 90 9.72 29.61 -7.49
C ALA A 90 8.37 28.93 -7.43
N GLU A 91 7.53 29.28 -6.46
CA GLU A 91 6.11 29.02 -6.61
C GLU A 91 5.69 29.63 -7.95
N LYS A 92 5.76 28.82 -9.00
CA LYS A 92 4.63 28.90 -9.89
C LYS A 92 3.50 28.56 -8.95
N SER A 93 2.57 29.47 -8.69
CA SER A 93 1.26 29.11 -8.13
C SER A 93 0.93 27.77 -8.75
N PRO A 94 0.91 26.69 -7.98
CA PRO A 94 0.74 25.40 -8.60
C PRO A 94 -0.57 25.51 -9.33
N THR A 95 -0.53 25.59 -10.68
CA THR A 95 -1.71 25.37 -11.51
C THR A 95 -2.16 23.91 -11.32
N GLY A 96 -1.46 23.17 -10.45
CA GLY A 96 -1.74 21.85 -9.99
C GLY A 96 -2.51 21.84 -8.67
N ARG A 97 -3.37 20.87 -8.52
CA ARG A 97 -4.16 20.60 -7.31
C ARG A 97 -3.29 19.87 -6.30
N THR A 98 -3.56 20.05 -5.02
CA THR A 98 -2.97 19.23 -3.95
C THR A 98 -4.02 18.24 -3.47
N PHE A 99 -3.67 16.95 -3.41
CA PHE A 99 -4.54 15.89 -2.92
C PHE A 99 -3.97 15.29 -1.64
N GLY A 100 -4.84 15.04 -0.66
CA GLY A 100 -4.48 14.32 0.55
C GLY A 100 -4.46 12.80 0.32
N LEU A 101 -3.46 12.11 0.88
CA LEU A 101 -3.43 10.65 1.00
C LEU A 101 -3.66 10.27 2.45
N LEU A 102 -4.85 9.80 2.76
CA LEU A 102 -5.21 9.26 4.05
C LEU A 102 -5.11 7.73 3.98
N ILE A 103 -3.90 7.24 4.16
CA ILE A 103 -3.59 5.82 4.17
C ILE A 103 -2.97 5.51 5.53
N PRO A 104 -3.76 4.98 6.46
CA PRO A 104 -3.24 4.54 7.76
C PRO A 104 -2.18 3.46 7.52
N GLU A 105 -1.10 3.50 8.31
CA GLU A 105 -0.04 2.50 8.25
C GLU A 105 0.64 2.37 6.87
N LEU A 106 0.78 3.48 6.15
CA LEU A 106 1.55 3.52 4.90
C LEU A 106 2.97 3.00 5.16
N GLY A 107 3.33 1.91 4.48
CA GLY A 107 4.62 1.21 4.65
C GLY A 107 4.54 -0.09 5.47
N LEU A 108 3.44 -0.38 6.17
CA LEU A 108 3.20 -1.70 6.81
C LEU A 108 2.57 -2.70 5.84
N THR A 109 1.81 -2.23 4.86
CA THR A 109 1.23 -3.05 3.80
C THR A 109 1.86 -2.67 2.46
N GLU A 110 2.33 -3.66 1.70
CA GLU A 110 3.05 -3.42 0.44
C GLU A 110 2.15 -3.02 -0.74
N ILE A 111 0.82 -2.99 -0.55
CA ILE A 111 -0.12 -2.65 -1.63
C ILE A 111 -0.22 -1.14 -1.90
N PHE A 112 -0.07 -0.30 -0.88
CA PHE A 112 -0.31 1.14 -1.02
C PHE A 112 0.82 1.90 -1.71
N GLU A 113 2.08 1.49 -1.55
CA GLU A 113 3.20 2.12 -2.26
C GLU A 113 3.04 2.02 -3.80
N PRO A 114 2.75 0.84 -4.39
CA PRO A 114 2.44 0.75 -5.83
C PRO A 114 1.18 1.53 -6.24
N ILE A 115 0.15 1.65 -5.38
CA ILE A 115 -1.04 2.47 -5.64
C ILE A 115 -0.62 3.94 -5.78
N CYS A 116 0.17 4.47 -4.84
CA CYS A 116 0.69 5.84 -4.91
C CYS A 116 1.53 6.07 -6.17
N HIS A 117 2.38 5.10 -6.55
CA HIS A 117 3.13 5.17 -7.80
C HIS A 117 2.21 5.22 -9.04
N GLY A 118 1.13 4.45 -9.05
CA GLY A 118 0.12 4.49 -10.11
C GLY A 118 -0.53 5.86 -10.26
N MET A 119 -0.91 6.49 -9.13
CA MET A 119 -1.43 7.85 -9.11
C MET A 119 -0.45 8.86 -9.72
N MET A 120 0.82 8.80 -9.33
CA MET A 120 1.87 9.71 -9.81
C MET A 120 2.15 9.56 -11.31
N ARG A 121 2.03 8.36 -11.87
CA ARG A 121 2.24 8.13 -13.32
C ARG A 121 1.22 8.84 -14.19
N THR A 122 0.00 8.98 -13.71
CA THR A 122 -1.11 9.65 -14.43
C THR A 122 -0.88 11.16 -14.52
N GLN A 123 -0.07 11.73 -13.63
CA GLN A 123 0.17 13.17 -13.50
C GLN A 123 1.26 13.73 -14.42
N ARG A 124 1.83 12.97 -15.34
CA ARG A 124 2.92 13.45 -16.23
C ARG A 124 2.61 14.72 -17.01
N ALA A 125 1.34 15.07 -17.16
CA ALA A 125 0.87 16.26 -17.87
C ALA A 125 0.39 17.40 -16.95
N ARG A 126 0.27 17.18 -15.61
CA ARG A 126 -0.22 18.17 -14.63
C ARG A 126 0.68 18.17 -13.40
N PRO A 127 1.02 19.33 -12.83
CA PRO A 127 1.88 19.42 -11.64
C PRO A 127 1.08 19.23 -10.33
N ASP A 128 0.16 18.27 -10.28
CA ASP A 128 -0.60 17.97 -9.07
C ASP A 128 0.32 17.35 -8.01
N ALA A 129 0.08 17.63 -6.72
CA ALA A 129 0.87 17.13 -5.61
C ALA A 129 0.05 16.16 -4.75
N LEU A 130 0.70 15.10 -4.25
CA LEU A 130 0.15 14.23 -3.23
C LEU A 130 0.76 14.60 -1.87
N LEU A 131 -0.09 14.90 -0.91
CA LEU A 131 0.28 15.23 0.47
C LEU A 131 -0.05 14.04 1.36
N TRP A 132 0.94 13.51 2.05
CA TRP A 132 0.73 12.48 3.08
C TRP A 132 1.38 12.90 4.39
N GLY A 133 0.79 12.51 5.51
CA GLY A 133 1.37 12.68 6.83
C GLY A 133 2.17 11.45 7.24
N ASN A 134 3.14 11.65 8.12
CA ASN A 134 3.89 10.57 8.71
C ASN A 134 3.10 10.03 9.92
N SER A 135 2.39 8.90 9.75
CA SER A 135 1.75 8.22 10.88
C SER A 135 2.72 7.20 11.48
N ALA A 136 3.75 7.69 12.18
CA ALA A 136 4.63 6.83 12.98
C ALA A 136 3.98 6.48 14.34
N ALA A 137 2.68 6.35 14.40
CA ALA A 137 1.93 6.04 15.61
C ALA A 137 1.73 4.54 15.77
N SER A 138 1.72 4.06 17.01
CA SER A 138 1.30 2.69 17.33
C SER A 138 -0.15 2.45 16.87
N VAL A 139 -0.56 1.19 16.74
CA VAL A 139 -1.93 0.81 16.31
C VAL A 139 -3.02 1.52 17.13
N HIS A 140 -2.76 1.81 18.41
CA HIS A 140 -3.68 2.55 19.30
C HIS A 140 -3.79 4.05 18.97
N ASP A 141 -2.77 4.63 18.34
CA ASP A 141 -2.74 6.05 17.97
C ASP A 141 -3.21 6.30 16.53
N SER A 142 -3.46 5.24 15.75
CA SER A 142 -3.77 5.35 14.32
C SER A 142 -5.06 6.14 14.04
N ALA A 143 -6.08 6.01 14.89
CA ALA A 143 -7.35 6.75 14.78
C ALA A 143 -7.14 8.27 14.99
N LEU A 144 -6.43 8.64 16.07
CA LEU A 144 -6.14 10.05 16.38
C LEU A 144 -5.23 10.66 15.32
N ALA A 145 -4.20 9.93 14.89
CA ALA A 145 -3.30 10.38 13.83
C ALA A 145 -4.02 10.59 12.50
N ALA A 146 -4.95 9.70 12.14
CA ALA A 146 -5.78 9.87 10.94
C ALA A 146 -6.68 11.11 11.03
N GLU A 147 -7.33 11.36 12.17
CA GLU A 147 -8.14 12.56 12.37
C GLU A 147 -7.31 13.86 12.31
N GLN A 148 -6.12 13.88 12.92
CA GLN A 148 -5.20 15.01 12.84
C GLN A 148 -4.75 15.27 11.39
N MET A 149 -4.50 14.21 10.63
CA MET A 149 -4.15 14.31 9.21
C MET A 149 -5.30 14.91 8.40
N VAL A 150 -6.54 14.51 8.64
CA VAL A 150 -7.72 15.14 8.02
C VAL A 150 -7.83 16.62 8.37
N GLN A 151 -7.61 17.02 9.63
CA GLN A 151 -7.58 18.42 10.01
C GLN A 151 -6.50 19.22 9.26
N SER A 152 -5.33 18.62 9.06
CA SER A 152 -4.27 19.20 8.24
C SER A 152 -4.70 19.38 6.78
N PHE A 153 -5.35 18.38 6.18
CA PHE A 153 -5.87 18.49 4.81
C PHE A 153 -6.92 19.59 4.68
N ILE A 154 -7.82 19.70 5.66
CA ILE A 154 -8.83 20.77 5.70
C ILE A 154 -8.16 22.15 5.78
N SER A 155 -7.17 22.30 6.68
CA SER A 155 -6.47 23.58 6.86
C SER A 155 -5.68 24.00 5.60
N GLN A 156 -5.13 23.04 4.88
CA GLN A 156 -4.38 23.22 3.64
C GLN A 156 -5.27 23.33 2.40
N LYS A 157 -6.60 23.18 2.56
CA LYS A 157 -7.58 23.25 1.46
C LYS A 157 -7.22 22.34 0.28
N VAL A 158 -6.92 21.08 0.58
CA VAL A 158 -6.64 20.10 -0.49
C VAL A 158 -7.84 19.96 -1.42
N ALA A 159 -7.59 19.70 -2.70
CA ALA A 159 -8.63 19.61 -3.72
C ALA A 159 -9.48 18.33 -3.59
N GLY A 160 -8.96 17.32 -2.91
CA GLY A 160 -9.63 16.04 -2.65
C GLY A 160 -8.74 15.12 -1.83
N VAL A 161 -9.31 14.02 -1.33
CA VAL A 161 -8.60 13.05 -0.49
C VAL A 161 -8.78 11.63 -1.05
N PHE A 162 -7.70 10.89 -1.11
CA PHE A 162 -7.72 9.44 -1.30
C PHE A 162 -7.70 8.78 0.06
N PHE A 163 -8.74 8.05 0.37
CA PHE A 163 -8.96 7.49 1.70
C PHE A 163 -8.97 5.96 1.67
N ALA A 164 -7.96 5.33 2.27
CA ALA A 164 -7.99 3.90 2.60
C ALA A 164 -8.51 3.75 4.05
N PRO A 165 -9.72 3.21 4.28
CA PRO A 165 -10.27 3.07 5.62
C PRO A 165 -9.39 2.23 6.56
N ILE A 166 -9.34 2.61 7.83
CA ILE A 166 -8.61 1.91 8.89
C ILE A 166 -9.19 0.50 9.06
N GLU A 167 -8.32 -0.48 9.24
CA GLU A 167 -8.67 -1.88 9.54
C GLU A 167 -7.91 -2.39 10.77
N LEU A 168 -8.15 -3.63 11.16
CA LEU A 168 -7.48 -4.33 12.26
C LEU A 168 -7.63 -3.66 13.64
N ALA A 169 -8.58 -2.74 13.79
CA ALA A 169 -8.92 -2.08 15.04
C ALA A 169 -10.39 -2.30 15.38
N ASP A 170 -10.72 -2.48 16.66
CA ASP A 170 -12.08 -2.74 17.12
C ASP A 170 -13.02 -1.55 16.84
N GLU A 171 -12.52 -0.32 17.03
CA GLU A 171 -13.29 0.92 16.81
C GLU A 171 -13.20 1.46 15.36
N ARG A 172 -12.66 0.68 14.40
CA ARG A 172 -12.41 1.12 13.02
C ARG A 172 -13.63 1.75 12.35
N ASP A 173 -14.81 1.12 12.49
CA ASP A 173 -16.02 1.57 11.80
C ASP A 173 -16.50 2.95 12.30
N THR A 174 -16.41 3.19 13.61
CA THR A 174 -16.73 4.48 14.22
C THR A 174 -15.76 5.57 13.76
N THR A 175 -14.47 5.28 13.75
CA THR A 175 -13.42 6.21 13.34
C THR A 175 -13.52 6.53 11.85
N ASN A 176 -13.68 5.52 11.00
CA ASN A 176 -13.81 5.72 9.55
C ASN A 176 -15.06 6.55 9.20
N ARG A 177 -16.20 6.32 9.86
CA ARG A 177 -17.41 7.14 9.69
C ARG A 177 -17.19 8.58 10.17
N ARG A 178 -16.40 8.79 11.23
CA ARG A 178 -16.06 10.13 11.72
C ARG A 178 -15.19 10.87 10.72
N ILE A 179 -14.17 10.23 10.19
CA ILE A 179 -13.30 10.76 9.13
C ILE A 179 -14.12 11.17 7.90
N ALA A 180 -14.98 10.28 7.41
CA ALA A 180 -15.85 10.58 6.27
C ALA A 180 -16.70 11.84 6.52
N ARG A 181 -17.34 11.93 7.71
CA ARG A 181 -18.14 13.11 8.09
C ARG A 181 -17.31 14.39 8.21
N MET A 182 -16.04 14.31 8.61
CA MET A 182 -15.16 15.49 8.68
C MET A 182 -14.87 16.04 7.29
N LEU A 183 -14.58 15.16 6.32
CA LEU A 183 -14.35 15.53 4.93
C LEU A 183 -15.63 16.08 4.28
N ASP A 184 -16.78 15.43 4.49
CA ASP A 184 -18.08 15.91 3.98
C ASP A 184 -18.44 17.31 4.52
N ARG A 185 -18.24 17.57 5.82
CA ARG A 185 -18.49 18.89 6.43
C ARG A 185 -17.56 19.96 5.92
N ALA A 186 -16.38 19.58 5.45
CA ALA A 186 -15.40 20.51 4.87
C ALA A 186 -15.59 20.68 3.35
N ASP A 187 -16.60 20.02 2.76
CA ASP A 187 -16.85 20.00 1.31
C ASP A 187 -15.63 19.56 0.50
N ILE A 188 -14.88 18.57 1.04
CA ILE A 188 -13.72 17.99 0.37
C ILE A 188 -14.13 16.64 -0.20
N PRO A 189 -14.17 16.49 -1.55
CA PRO A 189 -14.47 15.22 -2.17
C PRO A 189 -13.38 14.19 -1.87
N PHE A 190 -13.79 12.93 -1.71
CA PHE A 190 -12.83 11.86 -1.50
C PHE A 190 -13.21 10.58 -2.26
N VAL A 191 -12.19 9.83 -2.61
CA VAL A 191 -12.28 8.52 -3.26
C VAL A 191 -11.75 7.47 -2.30
N LEU A 192 -12.54 6.45 -2.04
CA LEU A 192 -12.14 5.30 -1.23
C LEU A 192 -11.17 4.42 -2.02
N LEU A 193 -10.09 4.01 -1.36
CA LEU A 193 -9.09 3.10 -1.91
C LEU A 193 -9.25 1.71 -1.30
N ASP A 194 -9.23 0.70 -2.17
CA ASP A 194 -9.23 -0.72 -1.82
C ASP A 194 -10.52 -1.20 -1.15
N ARG A 195 -11.07 -0.46 -0.18
CA ARG A 195 -12.17 -0.90 0.67
C ARG A 195 -13.18 0.18 1.03
N CYS A 196 -14.43 -0.25 1.26
CA CYS A 196 -15.48 0.58 1.84
C CYS A 196 -15.32 0.64 3.36
N TYR A 197 -15.67 1.77 3.97
CA TYR A 197 -15.74 1.90 5.44
C TYR A 197 -17.08 1.46 6.03
N MET A 198 -18.04 1.13 5.19
CA MET A 198 -19.36 0.62 5.62
C MET A 198 -19.43 -0.89 5.43
N PRO A 199 -19.98 -1.64 6.40
CA PRO A 199 -20.16 -3.08 6.25
C PRO A 199 -21.26 -3.39 5.22
N TYR A 200 -21.10 -4.49 4.49
CA TYR A 200 -22.16 -4.99 3.63
C TYR A 200 -23.44 -5.32 4.46
N PRO A 201 -24.66 -5.01 3.99
CA PRO A 201 -25.00 -4.53 2.65
C PRO A 201 -25.00 -3.01 2.48
N GLU A 202 -24.58 -2.24 3.48
CA GLU A 202 -24.50 -0.79 3.36
C GLU A 202 -23.49 -0.38 2.29
N ARG A 203 -23.74 0.76 1.63
CA ARG A 203 -22.86 1.34 0.65
C ARG A 203 -22.49 2.77 1.02
N SER A 204 -21.24 3.11 0.85
CA SER A 204 -20.76 4.49 1.00
C SER A 204 -21.34 5.41 -0.08
N PRO A 205 -21.66 6.67 0.24
CA PRO A 205 -22.03 7.70 -0.73
C PRO A 205 -20.82 8.31 -1.46
N HIS A 206 -19.72 7.59 -1.59
CA HIS A 206 -18.48 8.02 -2.22
C HIS A 206 -17.97 6.99 -3.21
N ASP A 207 -17.22 7.43 -4.22
CA ASP A 207 -16.59 6.54 -5.19
C ASP A 207 -15.57 5.62 -4.49
N LEU A 208 -15.55 4.37 -4.92
CA LEU A 208 -14.60 3.36 -4.46
C LEU A 208 -13.80 2.84 -5.65
N VAL A 209 -12.49 2.74 -5.50
CA VAL A 209 -11.62 2.06 -6.45
C VAL A 209 -10.87 0.94 -5.73
N GLY A 210 -11.06 -0.28 -6.18
CA GLY A 210 -10.48 -1.47 -5.59
C GLY A 210 -10.48 -2.65 -6.57
N VAL A 211 -10.58 -3.87 -6.04
CA VAL A 211 -10.66 -5.10 -6.82
C VAL A 211 -11.93 -5.89 -6.47
N ASP A 212 -12.32 -6.82 -7.36
CA ASP A 212 -13.38 -7.77 -7.06
C ASP A 212 -12.88 -8.84 -6.06
N ASN A 213 -13.02 -8.55 -4.77
CA ASN A 213 -12.58 -9.41 -3.69
C ASN A 213 -13.36 -10.74 -3.64
N ARG A 214 -14.65 -10.75 -4.02
CA ARG A 214 -15.43 -11.98 -4.10
C ARG A 214 -14.87 -12.91 -5.17
N ARG A 215 -14.55 -12.36 -6.35
CA ARG A 215 -13.90 -13.10 -7.42
C ARG A 215 -12.50 -13.59 -7.00
N ALA A 216 -11.74 -12.79 -6.27
CA ALA A 216 -10.42 -13.16 -5.77
C ALA A 216 -10.47 -14.40 -4.86
N GLY A 217 -11.36 -14.39 -3.87
CA GLY A 217 -11.59 -15.55 -2.99
C GLY A 217 -12.04 -16.79 -3.75
N HIS A 218 -12.93 -16.62 -4.74
CA HIS A 218 -13.38 -17.70 -5.62
C HIS A 218 -12.21 -18.29 -6.42
N LEU A 219 -11.39 -17.46 -7.08
CA LEU A 219 -10.27 -17.91 -7.90
C LEU A 219 -9.23 -18.69 -7.09
N ALA A 220 -8.86 -18.21 -5.90
CA ALA A 220 -7.91 -18.87 -5.01
C ALA A 220 -8.39 -20.25 -4.60
N THR A 221 -9.65 -20.33 -4.19
CA THR A 221 -10.28 -21.57 -3.69
C THR A 221 -10.50 -22.58 -4.82
N ALA A 222 -11.11 -22.15 -5.92
CA ALA A 222 -11.37 -22.99 -7.08
C ALA A 222 -10.08 -23.59 -7.65
N HIS A 223 -8.97 -22.83 -7.63
CA HIS A 223 -7.66 -23.35 -8.04
C HIS A 223 -7.21 -24.51 -7.16
N LEU A 224 -7.26 -24.38 -5.83
CA LEU A 224 -6.88 -25.47 -4.92
C LEU A 224 -7.77 -26.71 -5.11
N LEU A 225 -9.08 -26.52 -5.23
CA LEU A 225 -10.04 -27.60 -5.47
C LEU A 225 -9.76 -28.31 -6.80
N SER A 226 -9.43 -27.57 -7.86
CA SER A 226 -9.06 -28.14 -9.18
C SER A 226 -7.77 -28.96 -9.14
N LEU A 227 -6.90 -28.71 -8.15
CA LEU A 227 -5.68 -29.48 -7.87
C LEU A 227 -5.92 -30.67 -6.93
N GLY A 228 -7.19 -30.98 -6.63
CA GLY A 228 -7.60 -32.13 -5.83
C GLY A 228 -7.60 -31.90 -4.32
N ALA A 229 -7.47 -30.66 -3.86
CA ALA A 229 -7.67 -30.35 -2.44
C ALA A 229 -9.13 -30.67 -2.05
N ARG A 230 -9.31 -31.23 -0.83
CA ARG A 230 -10.61 -31.71 -0.35
C ARG A 230 -11.07 -31.00 0.92
N ARG A 231 -10.14 -30.62 1.78
CA ARG A 231 -10.38 -29.95 3.07
C ARG A 231 -9.72 -28.57 3.06
N VAL A 232 -10.32 -27.67 2.30
CA VAL A 232 -9.81 -26.30 2.17
C VAL A 232 -10.35 -25.45 3.30
N VAL A 233 -9.49 -24.68 3.97
CA VAL A 233 -9.87 -23.67 4.95
C VAL A 233 -9.47 -22.27 4.48
N PHE A 234 -10.19 -21.26 4.94
CA PHE A 234 -9.83 -19.86 4.78
C PHE A 234 -9.26 -19.31 6.09
N LEU A 235 -8.10 -18.66 6.03
CA LEU A 235 -7.45 -18.05 7.19
C LEU A 235 -7.33 -16.54 7.00
N GLY A 236 -7.87 -15.77 7.95
CA GLY A 236 -7.76 -14.32 8.01
C GLY A 236 -7.51 -13.80 9.42
N ALA A 237 -7.09 -12.55 9.53
CA ALA A 237 -6.93 -11.88 10.82
C ALA A 237 -8.30 -11.59 11.46
N GLN A 238 -8.30 -11.48 12.79
CA GLN A 238 -9.43 -10.92 13.53
C GLN A 238 -9.54 -9.42 13.18
N PHE A 239 -10.77 -8.89 13.12
CA PHE A 239 -11.03 -7.49 12.73
C PHE A 239 -10.49 -7.06 11.35
N ALA A 240 -10.30 -8.01 10.43
CA ALA A 240 -9.93 -7.71 9.04
C ALA A 240 -11.00 -6.84 8.34
N ALA A 241 -10.59 -6.16 7.27
CA ALA A 241 -11.48 -5.32 6.48
C ALA A 241 -12.62 -6.10 5.80
N ASN A 242 -13.66 -5.39 5.37
CA ASN A 242 -14.81 -5.96 4.64
C ASN A 242 -14.42 -6.67 3.33
N THR A 243 -13.27 -6.33 2.77
CA THR A 243 -12.68 -7.02 1.62
C THR A 243 -12.42 -8.49 1.92
N VAL A 244 -12.02 -8.83 3.14
CA VAL A 244 -11.81 -10.22 3.58
C VAL A 244 -13.14 -10.95 3.67
N ASP A 245 -14.21 -10.31 4.13
CA ASP A 245 -15.55 -10.91 4.15
C ASP A 245 -16.07 -11.22 2.73
N ALA A 246 -15.78 -10.33 1.78
CA ALA A 246 -16.07 -10.57 0.37
C ALA A 246 -15.26 -11.74 -0.20
N ARG A 247 -13.96 -11.87 0.17
CA ARG A 247 -13.12 -13.03 -0.20
C ARG A 247 -13.68 -14.33 0.37
N ILE A 248 -14.14 -14.31 1.63
CA ILE A 248 -14.80 -15.47 2.28
C ILE A 248 -16.09 -15.83 1.55
N THR A 249 -16.87 -14.85 1.09
CA THR A 249 -18.07 -15.11 0.27
C THR A 249 -17.69 -15.86 -1.01
N GLY A 250 -16.65 -15.41 -1.72
CA GLY A 250 -16.14 -16.08 -2.91
C GLY A 250 -15.57 -17.48 -2.63
N PHE A 251 -14.94 -17.66 -1.47
CA PHE A 251 -14.49 -18.96 -0.98
C PHE A 251 -15.65 -19.95 -0.84
N TYR A 252 -16.71 -19.58 -0.15
CA TYR A 252 -17.89 -20.45 -0.03
C TYR A 252 -18.56 -20.75 -1.36
N GLU A 253 -18.58 -19.81 -2.28
CA GLU A 253 -19.11 -20.02 -3.64
C GLU A 253 -18.27 -21.05 -4.42
N ALA A 254 -16.97 -21.00 -4.28
CA ALA A 254 -16.09 -21.97 -4.92
C ALA A 254 -16.32 -23.37 -4.34
N LEU A 255 -16.42 -23.53 -3.02
CA LEU A 255 -16.77 -24.80 -2.38
C LEU A 255 -18.08 -25.35 -2.94
N ARG A 256 -19.13 -24.53 -2.99
CA ARG A 256 -20.44 -24.92 -3.53
C ARG A 256 -20.36 -25.32 -5.00
N THR A 257 -19.64 -24.57 -5.82
CA THR A 257 -19.50 -24.84 -7.27
C THR A 257 -18.78 -26.17 -7.52
N HIS A 258 -17.88 -26.58 -6.62
CA HIS A 258 -17.18 -27.85 -6.68
C HIS A 258 -17.85 -28.97 -5.87
N ALA A 259 -19.09 -28.76 -5.44
CA ALA A 259 -19.89 -29.69 -4.63
C ALA A 259 -19.20 -30.15 -3.34
N VAL A 260 -18.39 -29.29 -2.73
CA VAL A 260 -17.77 -29.50 -1.43
C VAL A 260 -18.67 -28.96 -0.34
N ASN A 261 -19.16 -29.84 0.54
CA ASN A 261 -19.93 -29.51 1.72
C ASN A 261 -19.06 -29.77 2.96
N PRO A 262 -18.52 -28.73 3.61
CA PRO A 262 -17.62 -28.90 4.75
C PRO A 262 -18.34 -29.57 5.94
N ASP A 263 -17.74 -30.62 6.50
CA ASP A 263 -18.06 -31.21 7.81
C ASP A 263 -17.09 -30.70 8.90
N TRP A 264 -16.38 -29.62 8.60
CA TRP A 264 -15.40 -28.94 9.44
C TRP A 264 -15.64 -27.44 9.46
N GLU A 265 -15.00 -26.70 10.42
CA GLU A 265 -15.00 -25.24 10.40
C GLU A 265 -14.15 -24.73 9.23
N PRO A 266 -14.74 -24.12 8.19
CA PRO A 266 -14.01 -23.77 6.98
C PRO A 266 -13.36 -22.38 7.06
N VAL A 267 -13.71 -21.51 8.01
CA VAL A 267 -13.18 -20.15 8.14
C VAL A 267 -12.58 -19.93 9.53
N TRP A 268 -11.31 -19.59 9.54
CA TRP A 268 -10.54 -19.36 10.76
C TRP A 268 -10.09 -17.92 10.83
N ARG A 269 -10.32 -17.27 11.98
CA ARG A 269 -9.91 -15.89 12.22
C ARG A 269 -9.04 -15.84 13.46
N GLY A 270 -7.75 -15.47 13.25
CA GLY A 270 -6.76 -15.41 14.32
C GLY A 270 -5.40 -15.02 13.79
N SER A 271 -4.39 -15.04 14.67
CA SER A 271 -3.01 -14.78 14.29
C SER A 271 -2.37 -16.01 13.66
N PRO A 272 -1.88 -15.92 12.41
CA PRO A 272 -1.14 -17.01 11.79
C PRO A 272 0.23 -17.30 12.45
N GLU A 273 0.70 -16.42 13.36
CA GLU A 273 1.94 -16.58 14.14
C GLU A 273 1.71 -17.26 15.48
N ASP A 274 0.45 -17.37 15.93
CA ASP A 274 0.10 -18.07 17.15
C ASP A 274 0.09 -19.58 16.90
N GLU A 275 1.13 -20.25 17.38
CA GLU A 275 1.31 -21.70 17.22
C GLU A 275 0.14 -22.51 17.81
N GLN A 276 -0.45 -22.07 18.93
CA GLN A 276 -1.57 -22.77 19.54
C GLN A 276 -2.82 -22.69 18.68
N PHE A 277 -3.09 -21.50 18.14
CA PHE A 277 -4.19 -21.27 17.20
C PHE A 277 -4.02 -22.09 15.92
N VAL A 278 -2.82 -22.09 15.33
CA VAL A 278 -2.52 -22.86 14.11
C VAL A 278 -2.65 -24.35 14.38
N ARG A 279 -2.11 -24.86 15.50
CA ARG A 279 -2.25 -26.26 15.90
C ARG A 279 -3.71 -26.66 16.08
N HIS A 280 -4.50 -25.82 16.75
CA HIS A 280 -5.93 -26.06 16.91
C HIS A 280 -6.68 -26.12 15.55
N MET A 281 -6.35 -25.25 14.61
CA MET A 281 -6.89 -25.28 13.25
C MET A 281 -6.53 -26.60 12.54
N LEU A 282 -5.25 -27.01 12.62
CA LEU A 282 -4.78 -28.24 11.99
C LEU A 282 -5.45 -29.49 12.56
N ASP A 283 -5.60 -29.57 13.89
CA ASP A 283 -6.19 -30.72 14.56
C ASP A 283 -7.71 -30.81 14.32
N SER A 284 -8.40 -29.68 14.33
CA SER A 284 -9.87 -29.62 14.21
C SER A 284 -10.34 -29.77 12.76
N ALA A 285 -9.78 -28.97 11.84
CA ALA A 285 -10.20 -28.96 10.43
C ALA A 285 -9.45 -29.98 9.58
N ARG A 286 -8.23 -30.36 9.96
CA ARG A 286 -7.32 -31.25 9.19
C ARG A 286 -7.22 -30.81 7.72
N PRO A 287 -6.85 -29.56 7.46
CA PRO A 287 -6.86 -29.02 6.11
C PRO A 287 -5.74 -29.62 5.26
N ASP A 288 -6.02 -29.90 4.00
CA ASP A 288 -5.02 -30.21 2.97
C ASP A 288 -4.65 -28.96 2.13
N ALA A 289 -5.40 -27.86 2.33
CA ALA A 289 -5.10 -26.57 1.70
C ALA A 289 -5.65 -25.39 2.51
N VAL A 290 -4.95 -24.25 2.43
CA VAL A 290 -5.32 -23.00 3.07
C VAL A 290 -5.35 -21.86 2.05
N VAL A 291 -6.48 -21.16 1.99
CA VAL A 291 -6.59 -19.85 1.35
C VAL A 291 -6.34 -18.80 2.42
N CYS A 292 -5.26 -18.06 2.29
CA CYS A 292 -4.94 -16.97 3.21
C CYS A 292 -5.54 -15.65 2.72
N ALA A 293 -6.01 -14.84 3.66
CA ALA A 293 -6.64 -13.54 3.34
C ALA A 293 -5.72 -12.62 2.52
N ASN A 294 -4.40 -12.68 2.78
CA ASN A 294 -3.37 -11.95 2.02
C ASN A 294 -2.02 -12.69 2.08
N ASP A 295 -1.03 -12.17 1.36
CA ASP A 295 0.31 -12.78 1.28
C ASP A 295 1.08 -12.69 2.61
N LEU A 296 0.83 -11.67 3.42
CA LEU A 296 1.44 -11.57 4.76
C LEU A 296 0.94 -12.69 5.69
N THR A 297 -0.37 -12.92 5.71
CA THR A 297 -0.98 -14.04 6.43
C THR A 297 -0.42 -15.38 5.95
N ALA A 298 -0.26 -15.54 4.63
CA ALA A 298 0.31 -16.74 4.03
C ALA A 298 1.78 -16.97 4.41
N ALA A 299 2.59 -15.89 4.40
CA ALA A 299 4.00 -15.96 4.75
C ALA A 299 4.21 -16.35 6.22
N ARG A 300 3.44 -15.74 7.14
CA ARG A 300 3.48 -16.05 8.58
C ARG A 300 3.01 -17.47 8.87
N LEU A 301 1.90 -17.90 8.26
CA LEU A 301 1.44 -19.28 8.37
C LEU A 301 2.49 -20.27 7.84
N MET A 302 3.10 -19.96 6.70
CA MET A 302 4.16 -20.82 6.11
C MET A 302 5.33 -21.02 7.08
N GLN A 303 5.76 -20.00 7.80
CA GLN A 303 6.82 -20.10 8.80
C GLN A 303 6.44 -21.08 9.93
N VAL A 304 5.22 -20.96 10.46
CA VAL A 304 4.75 -21.87 11.54
C VAL A 304 4.59 -23.30 11.05
N LEU A 305 4.04 -23.51 9.86
CA LEU A 305 3.87 -24.86 9.29
C LEU A 305 5.21 -25.54 9.03
N LEU A 306 6.20 -24.80 8.50
CA LEU A 306 7.55 -25.33 8.30
C LEU A 306 8.24 -25.66 9.64
N ALA A 307 8.04 -24.84 10.69
CA ALA A 307 8.54 -25.11 12.04
C ALA A 307 7.89 -26.37 12.65
N PHE A 308 6.65 -26.68 12.29
CA PHE A 308 5.99 -27.95 12.67
C PHE A 308 6.46 -29.14 11.83
N GLY A 309 7.37 -28.94 10.86
CA GLY A 309 7.89 -30.01 9.98
C GLY A 309 6.95 -30.38 8.83
N LEU A 310 5.88 -29.64 8.60
CA LEU A 310 4.98 -29.86 7.47
C LEU A 310 5.60 -29.39 6.15
N ARG A 311 5.44 -30.20 5.12
CA ARG A 311 5.94 -29.91 3.77
C ARG A 311 4.89 -29.17 2.96
N ILE A 312 5.29 -28.06 2.36
CA ILE A 312 4.46 -27.29 1.44
C ILE A 312 5.02 -27.48 0.03
N PRO A 313 4.24 -27.97 -0.92
CA PRO A 313 2.79 -28.21 -0.92
C PRO A 313 2.36 -29.65 -0.59
N ASP A 314 3.27 -30.57 -0.22
CA ASP A 314 3.00 -32.01 -0.16
C ASP A 314 1.99 -32.38 0.93
N ASP A 315 2.17 -31.83 2.14
CA ASP A 315 1.27 -32.09 3.27
C ASP A 315 0.13 -31.05 3.33
N ILE A 316 0.41 -29.81 2.93
CA ILE A 316 -0.59 -28.72 2.92
C ILE A 316 -0.26 -27.68 1.84
N LYS A 317 -1.27 -27.30 1.06
CA LYS A 317 -1.15 -26.29 0.00
C LYS A 317 -1.54 -24.92 0.53
N ILE A 318 -0.91 -23.86 0.01
CA ILE A 318 -1.21 -22.47 0.41
C ILE A 318 -1.41 -21.60 -0.82
N VAL A 319 -2.44 -20.74 -0.77
CA VAL A 319 -2.67 -19.67 -1.73
C VAL A 319 -2.91 -18.37 -0.97
N GLY A 320 -2.22 -17.29 -1.37
CA GLY A 320 -2.36 -15.95 -0.82
C GLY A 320 -3.15 -15.01 -1.73
N MET A 321 -3.07 -13.73 -1.42
CA MET A 321 -3.57 -12.61 -2.22
C MET A 321 -2.65 -11.42 -2.04
N ASP A 322 -2.52 -10.61 -3.08
CA ASP A 322 -1.85 -9.33 -3.30
C ASP A 322 -0.74 -9.41 -4.34
N ASP A 323 -0.01 -10.53 -4.41
CA ASP A 323 1.19 -10.73 -5.24
C ASP A 323 2.29 -9.72 -4.89
N VAL A 324 2.56 -9.59 -3.59
CA VAL A 324 3.61 -8.71 -3.07
C VAL A 324 5.01 -9.20 -3.47
N ARG A 325 6.00 -8.32 -3.43
CA ARG A 325 7.36 -8.59 -3.95
C ARG A 325 8.01 -9.81 -3.32
N TYR A 326 7.87 -10.02 -2.01
CA TYR A 326 8.45 -11.17 -1.33
C TYR A 326 7.72 -12.49 -1.58
N ALA A 327 6.50 -12.50 -2.11
CA ALA A 327 5.76 -13.74 -2.36
C ALA A 327 6.52 -14.75 -3.23
N SER A 328 7.35 -14.27 -4.17
CA SER A 328 8.22 -15.10 -5.00
C SER A 328 9.53 -15.53 -4.32
N LEU A 329 9.89 -14.89 -3.20
CA LEU A 329 11.14 -15.08 -2.48
C LEU A 329 10.97 -15.91 -1.20
N LEU A 330 9.75 -16.28 -0.83
CA LEU A 330 9.48 -17.14 0.32
C LEU A 330 10.16 -18.50 0.16
N PRO A 331 10.45 -19.24 1.25
CA PRO A 331 11.07 -20.57 1.20
C PRO A 331 10.35 -21.51 0.22
N VAL A 332 9.02 -21.44 0.14
CA VAL A 332 8.22 -22.00 -0.93
C VAL A 332 7.52 -20.86 -1.66
N PRO A 333 7.90 -20.53 -2.91
CA PRO A 333 7.30 -19.45 -3.68
C PRO A 333 5.78 -19.52 -3.71
N LEU A 334 5.13 -18.46 -3.25
CA LEU A 334 3.70 -18.41 -2.94
C LEU A 334 2.85 -18.20 -4.20
N THR A 335 1.92 -19.13 -4.45
CA THR A 335 0.80 -18.94 -5.36
C THR A 335 -0.14 -17.92 -4.75
N THR A 336 -0.55 -16.91 -5.52
CA THR A 336 -1.32 -15.80 -4.99
C THR A 336 -2.24 -15.19 -6.05
N VAL A 337 -3.28 -14.50 -5.63
CA VAL A 337 -4.11 -13.69 -6.52
C VAL A 337 -3.51 -12.29 -6.62
N HIS A 338 -3.04 -11.95 -7.81
CA HIS A 338 -2.48 -10.63 -8.11
C HIS A 338 -3.58 -9.58 -8.20
N GLN A 339 -3.38 -8.45 -7.50
CA GLN A 339 -4.12 -7.22 -7.72
C GLN A 339 -3.19 -6.17 -8.36
N ASP A 340 -3.68 -5.51 -9.42
CA ASP A 340 -2.92 -4.45 -10.08
C ASP A 340 -3.00 -3.14 -9.28
N CYS A 341 -2.18 -3.07 -8.23
CA CYS A 341 -2.12 -1.90 -7.35
C CYS A 341 -1.79 -0.61 -8.11
N ALA A 342 -0.89 -0.67 -9.12
CA ALA A 342 -0.58 0.50 -9.94
C ALA A 342 -1.79 0.91 -10.79
N GLY A 343 -2.54 -0.06 -11.31
CA GLY A 343 -3.81 0.17 -12.00
C GLY A 343 -4.85 0.81 -11.07
N ILE A 344 -4.98 0.34 -9.83
CA ILE A 344 -5.87 0.95 -8.82
C ILE A 344 -5.51 2.44 -8.64
N GLY A 345 -4.24 2.77 -8.45
CA GLY A 345 -3.79 4.15 -8.31
C GLY A 345 -4.11 5.02 -9.52
N THR A 346 -3.87 4.49 -10.72
CA THR A 346 -4.18 5.17 -11.99
C THR A 346 -5.67 5.48 -12.11
N VAL A 347 -6.52 4.49 -11.82
CA VAL A 347 -7.98 4.62 -11.89
C VAL A 347 -8.50 5.55 -10.79
N ALA A 348 -7.96 5.45 -9.57
CA ALA A 348 -8.36 6.32 -8.46
C ALA A 348 -8.10 7.80 -8.77
N MET A 349 -6.93 8.13 -9.33
CA MET A 349 -6.62 9.49 -9.75
C MET A 349 -7.58 9.97 -10.85
N ALA A 350 -7.86 9.13 -11.85
CA ALA A 350 -8.81 9.47 -12.91
C ALA A 350 -10.22 9.71 -12.35
N THR A 351 -10.69 8.84 -11.43
CA THR A 351 -11.98 8.96 -10.75
C THR A 351 -12.07 10.27 -9.95
N MET A 352 -11.02 10.64 -9.21
CA MET A 352 -10.98 11.89 -8.45
C MET A 352 -11.06 13.10 -9.38
N LEU A 353 -10.29 13.11 -10.45
CA LEU A 353 -10.28 14.24 -11.41
C LEU A 353 -11.65 14.39 -12.07
N GLU A 354 -12.28 13.29 -12.47
CA GLU A 354 -13.63 13.30 -13.05
C GLU A 354 -14.68 13.76 -12.03
N ARG A 355 -14.59 13.32 -10.76
CA ARG A 355 -15.49 13.78 -9.69
C ARG A 355 -15.39 15.28 -9.44
N LEU A 356 -14.20 15.86 -9.55
CA LEU A 356 -13.99 17.30 -9.43
C LEU A 356 -14.53 18.11 -10.62
N GLU A 357 -14.52 17.52 -11.81
CA GLU A 357 -15.03 18.16 -13.02
C GLU A 357 -16.54 17.96 -13.15
N HIS A 358 -17.07 16.85 -12.65
CA HIS A 358 -18.46 16.41 -12.77
C HIS A 358 -19.01 15.88 -11.44
N PRO A 359 -19.23 16.76 -10.44
CA PRO A 359 -19.68 16.35 -9.11
C PRO A 359 -21.08 15.69 -9.12
N GLU A 360 -21.88 15.92 -10.16
CA GLU A 360 -23.23 15.40 -10.34
C GLU A 360 -23.27 13.94 -10.79
N LEU A 361 -22.16 13.35 -11.23
CA LEU A 361 -22.14 11.96 -11.70
C LEU A 361 -22.54 10.98 -10.57
N PRO A 362 -23.22 9.89 -10.91
CA PRO A 362 -23.51 8.82 -9.96
C PRO A 362 -22.24 8.30 -9.29
N ILE A 363 -22.38 7.87 -8.04
CA ILE A 363 -21.32 7.23 -7.28
C ILE A 363 -21.06 5.83 -7.81
N ARG A 364 -19.79 5.45 -7.93
CA ARG A 364 -19.36 4.21 -8.59
C ARG A 364 -18.40 3.42 -7.72
N ASP A 365 -18.51 2.09 -7.82
CA ASP A 365 -17.45 1.16 -7.43
C ASP A 365 -16.71 0.73 -8.70
N VAL A 366 -15.45 1.10 -8.81
CA VAL A 366 -14.60 0.76 -9.96
C VAL A 366 -13.67 -0.37 -9.56
N LEU A 367 -13.86 -1.54 -10.18
CA LEU A 367 -13.15 -2.76 -9.83
C LEU A 367 -12.08 -3.07 -10.89
N VAL A 368 -10.82 -3.03 -10.47
CA VAL A 368 -9.67 -3.43 -11.30
C VAL A 368 -9.58 -4.97 -11.33
N PRO A 369 -9.33 -5.58 -12.49
CA PRO A 369 -9.30 -7.04 -12.61
C PRO A 369 -8.21 -7.70 -11.77
N VAL A 370 -8.53 -8.88 -11.22
CA VAL A 370 -7.59 -9.75 -10.52
C VAL A 370 -7.23 -10.98 -11.38
N ARG A 371 -6.07 -11.55 -11.18
CA ARG A 371 -5.60 -12.79 -11.84
C ARG A 371 -4.82 -13.68 -10.88
N LEU A 372 -4.87 -14.98 -11.08
CA LEU A 372 -4.08 -15.93 -10.32
C LEU A 372 -2.64 -15.99 -10.85
N VAL A 373 -1.66 -15.94 -9.95
CA VAL A 373 -0.23 -16.16 -10.23
C VAL A 373 0.20 -17.46 -9.57
N VAL A 374 0.35 -18.48 -10.38
CA VAL A 374 0.68 -19.85 -9.93
C VAL A 374 2.18 -19.97 -9.70
N ARG A 375 2.56 -20.39 -8.47
CA ARG A 375 3.93 -20.69 -8.06
C ARG A 375 3.99 -22.09 -7.43
N ARG A 376 4.89 -22.32 -6.47
CA ARG A 376 5.15 -23.66 -5.95
C ARG A 376 4.21 -24.08 -4.82
N SER A 377 3.70 -23.16 -4.01
CA SER A 377 2.96 -23.46 -2.77
C SER A 377 1.62 -24.19 -2.96
N CYS A 378 1.09 -24.23 -4.17
CA CYS A 378 -0.15 -24.97 -4.49
C CYS A 378 0.07 -26.38 -5.10
N GLY A 379 1.31 -26.76 -5.43
CA GLY A 379 1.63 -28.06 -5.99
C GLY A 379 1.36 -28.24 -7.49
N PHE A 380 0.94 -27.22 -8.22
CA PHE A 380 0.60 -27.31 -9.65
C PHE A 380 1.75 -27.81 -10.53
N GLN A 381 3.01 -27.41 -10.22
CA GLN A 381 4.18 -27.82 -11.01
C GLN A 381 4.52 -29.29 -10.84
N GLN A 382 4.28 -29.86 -9.67
CA GLN A 382 4.47 -31.30 -9.40
C GLN A 382 3.47 -32.15 -10.17
N LEU A 383 2.21 -31.73 -10.25
CA LEU A 383 1.18 -32.38 -11.05
C LEU A 383 1.48 -32.35 -12.55
N LYS A 384 2.12 -31.31 -13.06
CA LYS A 384 2.58 -31.26 -14.45
C LYS A 384 3.73 -32.23 -14.70
N ALA A 385 4.70 -32.33 -13.80
CA ALA A 385 5.84 -33.25 -13.92
C ALA A 385 5.38 -34.69 -13.93
N SER A 386 4.55 -35.13 -12.98
CA SER A 386 4.03 -36.48 -12.89
C SER A 386 3.18 -36.89 -14.09
N ARG A 387 2.40 -35.95 -14.67
CA ARG A 387 1.63 -36.22 -15.91
C ARG A 387 2.50 -36.33 -17.15
N SER A 388 3.63 -35.62 -17.22
CA SER A 388 4.59 -35.75 -18.34
C SER A 388 5.34 -37.07 -18.29
N GLU A 389 5.70 -37.57 -17.10
CA GLU A 389 6.34 -38.88 -16.91
C GLU A 389 5.39 -40.04 -17.24
N SER A 390 4.12 -39.97 -16.82
CA SER A 390 3.13 -41.01 -17.13
C SER A 390 2.79 -41.09 -18.63
N ASN A 391 2.80 -39.95 -19.34
CA ASN A 391 2.59 -39.93 -20.80
C ASN A 391 3.86 -40.32 -21.59
N GLY A 392 5.05 -40.23 -21.00
CA GLY A 392 6.32 -40.69 -21.59
C GLY A 392 6.48 -42.21 -21.52
N ALA A 393 6.10 -42.82 -20.38
CA ALA A 393 6.21 -44.25 -20.15
C ALA A 393 5.24 -45.11 -20.99
N GLY A 394 4.14 -44.52 -21.50
CA GLY A 394 3.17 -45.19 -22.37
C GLY A 394 3.56 -45.31 -23.85
N LYS A 395 4.68 -44.66 -24.27
CA LYS A 395 5.15 -44.74 -25.68
C LYS A 395 6.29 -45.71 -25.96
N GLU A 396 6.90 -46.29 -24.93
CA GLU A 396 8.02 -47.25 -25.11
C GLU A 396 7.61 -48.73 -25.08
N SER A 397 6.33 -49.07 -24.91
CA SER A 397 5.86 -50.46 -24.87
C SER A 397 5.11 -50.88 -26.13
N GLY A 398 5.43 -50.33 -27.29
CA GLY A 398 4.84 -50.67 -28.59
C GLY A 398 5.90 -50.91 -29.66
N HIS A 399 6.69 -52.01 -29.49
CA HIS A 399 7.44 -52.63 -30.60
C HIS A 399 7.47 -54.12 -30.42
#